data_a9de543d990e544c2ffce3f5ce890876
#
_entry.id   a9de543d990e544c2ffce3f5ce890876
#
_cell.length_a   1.000
_cell.length_b   1.000
_cell.length_c   1.000
_cell.angle_alpha   90.00
_cell.angle_beta   90.00
_cell.angle_gamma   90.00
#
_symmetry.space_group_name_H-M   'P 1'
#
loop_
_entity.id
_entity.type
_entity.pdbx_description
1 polymer ?
#
loop_
_entity_poly.entity_id
_entity_poly.type
_entity_poly.pdbx_seq_one_letter_code
_entity_poly.pdbx_strand_id
1 'polypeptide(L)'
;MTRYIAFLRGVNLGKRTVKSAELKAAFEAMGFANVKTLLASGNVLFDAGSARGLKQKIEAGLEARFGFPVGTVLRPLDELTAMVAADPFKRQEGEDAKLHVLLFDAPIPSTLAPTGLPGDFDVAAVTAREIFCIFYRKPDGTYTGNSNFDLEKRLPKGTLVTMRNWNTILKALA
;
A
#
# COMPACT_ATOMS: atom_id res chain seq x y z
N MET A 1 21.57 -7.47 -5.07
CA MET A 1 20.37 -6.62 -5.27
C MET A 1 19.19 -7.14 -4.44
N THR A 2 18.38 -6.24 -3.95
CA THR A 2 17.19 -6.58 -3.20
C THR A 2 15.96 -6.29 -4.04
N ARG A 3 14.97 -7.17 -3.98
CA ARG A 3 13.69 -6.96 -4.64
C ARG A 3 12.74 -6.22 -3.73
N TYR A 4 12.16 -5.16 -4.27
CA TYR A 4 11.23 -4.28 -3.57
C TYR A 4 9.87 -4.23 -4.24
N ILE A 5 8.87 -3.84 -3.47
CA ILE A 5 7.61 -3.35 -4.02
C ILE A 5 7.41 -1.90 -3.59
N ALA A 6 7.00 -1.07 -4.54
CA ALA A 6 6.56 0.30 -4.29
C ALA A 6 5.04 0.35 -4.36
N PHE A 7 4.43 0.82 -3.29
CA PHE A 7 3.01 1.16 -3.26
C PHE A 7 2.89 2.66 -3.44
N LEU A 8 2.35 3.08 -4.57
CA LEU A 8 2.28 4.49 -4.94
C LEU A 8 0.94 5.10 -4.57
N ARG A 9 0.97 6.32 -4.08
CA ARG A 9 -0.22 7.08 -3.74
C ARG A 9 -0.31 8.32 -4.61
N GLY A 10 -1.48 8.54 -5.21
CA GLY A 10 -1.75 9.74 -5.99
C GLY A 10 -1.45 9.65 -7.47
N VAL A 11 -1.21 8.44 -8.00
CA VAL A 11 -0.95 8.26 -9.44
C VAL A 11 -2.19 8.40 -10.30
N ASN A 12 -3.35 7.97 -9.79
CA ASN A 12 -4.62 8.01 -10.51
C ASN A 12 -5.68 8.74 -9.68
N LEU A 13 -5.53 10.04 -9.51
CA LEU A 13 -6.47 10.90 -8.78
C LEU A 13 -7.10 11.92 -9.72
N GLY A 14 -8.42 12.00 -9.71
CA GLY A 14 -9.15 12.95 -10.53
C GLY A 14 -8.88 12.73 -12.02
N LYS A 15 -8.32 13.73 -12.69
CA LYS A 15 -7.99 13.65 -14.12
C LYS A 15 -6.60 13.04 -14.39
N ARG A 16 -5.84 12.70 -13.34
CA ARG A 16 -4.52 12.09 -13.50
C ARG A 16 -4.67 10.64 -13.90
N THR A 17 -4.00 10.26 -14.98
CA THR A 17 -3.98 8.88 -15.45
C THR A 17 -2.55 8.53 -15.84
N VAL A 18 -1.96 7.59 -15.10
CA VAL A 18 -0.64 7.05 -15.40
C VAL A 18 -0.83 5.60 -15.80
N LYS A 19 -0.48 5.28 -17.04
CA LYS A 19 -0.58 3.92 -17.57
C LYS A 19 0.54 3.05 -16.99
N SER A 20 0.27 1.76 -16.83
CA SER A 20 1.25 0.80 -16.32
C SER A 20 2.54 0.78 -17.13
N ALA A 21 2.46 0.89 -18.45
CA ALA A 21 3.64 0.94 -19.33
C ALA A 21 4.49 2.18 -19.08
N GLU A 22 3.88 3.33 -18.82
CA GLU A 22 4.57 4.58 -18.52
C GLU A 22 5.26 4.50 -17.14
N LEU A 23 4.58 3.88 -16.18
CA LEU A 23 5.10 3.70 -14.84
C LEU A 23 6.30 2.75 -14.86
N LYS A 24 6.21 1.66 -15.59
CA LYS A 24 7.32 0.73 -15.79
C LYS A 24 8.52 1.44 -16.42
N ALA A 25 8.29 2.19 -17.49
CA ALA A 25 9.33 2.93 -18.20
C ALA A 25 10.00 3.96 -17.27
N ALA A 26 9.24 4.62 -16.40
CA ALA A 26 9.79 5.58 -15.44
C ALA A 26 10.75 4.89 -14.44
N PHE A 27 10.38 3.72 -13.93
CA PHE A 27 11.25 2.96 -13.03
C PHE A 27 12.49 2.45 -13.75
N GLU A 28 12.35 1.96 -14.95
CA GLU A 28 13.50 1.53 -15.77
C GLU A 28 14.46 2.70 -16.06
N ALA A 29 13.92 3.87 -16.36
CA ALA A 29 14.71 5.08 -16.59
C ALA A 29 15.49 5.53 -15.34
N MET A 30 15.02 5.19 -14.14
CA MET A 30 15.76 5.44 -12.90
C MET A 30 16.87 4.42 -12.64
N GLY A 31 17.04 3.43 -13.51
CA GLY A 31 18.09 2.42 -13.42
C GLY A 31 17.71 1.16 -12.65
N PHE A 32 16.44 0.97 -12.34
CA PHE A 32 15.97 -0.23 -11.65
C PHE A 32 15.82 -1.41 -12.64
N ALA A 33 16.10 -2.62 -12.15
CA ALA A 33 16.02 -3.84 -12.95
C ALA A 33 14.76 -4.62 -12.65
N ASN A 34 14.38 -5.50 -13.59
CA ASN A 34 13.28 -6.44 -13.45
C ASN A 34 11.97 -5.77 -12.99
N VAL A 35 11.65 -4.65 -13.60
CA VAL A 35 10.46 -3.86 -13.26
C VAL A 35 9.21 -4.55 -13.75
N LYS A 36 8.25 -4.74 -12.85
CA LYS A 36 6.95 -5.33 -13.16
C LYS A 36 5.85 -4.54 -12.43
N THR A 37 4.84 -4.11 -13.15
CA THR A 37 3.66 -3.49 -12.54
C THR A 37 2.61 -4.54 -12.21
N LEU A 38 1.90 -4.32 -11.10
CA LEU A 38 0.82 -5.20 -10.67
C LEU A 38 -0.48 -4.41 -10.58
N LEU A 39 -1.54 -4.92 -11.20
CA LEU A 39 -2.85 -4.30 -11.18
C LEU A 39 -2.82 -2.86 -11.72
N ALA A 40 -3.96 -2.24 -11.89
CA ALA A 40 -4.04 -0.96 -12.61
C ALA A 40 -3.53 0.25 -11.82
N SER A 41 -3.19 0.13 -10.55
CA SER A 41 -3.07 1.32 -9.70
C SER A 41 -1.83 1.34 -8.79
N GLY A 42 -0.68 1.55 -9.41
CA GLY A 42 0.47 2.01 -8.63
C GLY A 42 1.12 0.98 -7.72
N ASN A 43 1.27 -0.25 -8.17
CA ASN A 43 2.07 -1.27 -7.49
C ASN A 43 3.19 -1.70 -8.42
N VAL A 44 4.44 -1.47 -8.02
CA VAL A 44 5.60 -1.74 -8.87
C VAL A 44 6.61 -2.62 -8.14
N LEU A 45 6.93 -3.76 -8.75
CA LEU A 45 8.02 -4.63 -8.31
C LEU A 45 9.29 -4.26 -9.08
N PHE A 46 10.42 -4.20 -8.39
CA PHE A 46 11.69 -3.86 -9.00
C PHE A 46 12.87 -4.30 -8.14
N ASP A 47 14.05 -4.40 -8.75
CA ASP A 47 15.30 -4.70 -8.07
C ASP A 47 16.15 -3.45 -7.93
N ALA A 48 16.71 -3.22 -6.75
CA ALA A 48 17.60 -2.09 -6.46
C ALA A 48 18.76 -2.53 -5.59
N GLY A 49 19.89 -1.83 -5.74
CA GLY A 49 21.12 -2.17 -5.03
C GLY A 49 21.18 -1.66 -3.60
N SER A 50 20.55 -0.55 -3.28
CA SER A 50 20.59 0.07 -1.96
C SER A 50 19.25 0.66 -1.57
N ALA A 51 18.89 0.47 -0.30
CA ALA A 51 17.69 1.09 0.27
C ALA A 51 17.89 2.58 0.60
N ARG A 52 19.15 3.02 0.73
CA ARG A 52 19.47 4.40 1.13
C ARG A 52 19.01 5.39 0.05
N GLY A 53 18.16 6.32 0.46
CA GLY A 53 17.63 7.35 -0.45
C GLY A 53 16.71 6.81 -1.54
N LEU A 54 16.32 5.55 -1.49
CA LEU A 54 15.52 4.90 -2.53
C LEU A 54 14.15 5.54 -2.69
N LYS A 55 13.45 5.80 -1.60
CA LYS A 55 12.15 6.47 -1.62
C LYS A 55 12.24 7.85 -2.27
N GLN A 56 13.22 8.66 -1.85
CA GLN A 56 13.43 10.01 -2.36
C GLN A 56 13.75 10.00 -3.84
N LYS A 57 14.56 9.06 -4.29
CA LYS A 57 14.91 8.89 -5.70
C LYS A 57 13.66 8.57 -6.53
N ILE A 58 12.83 7.67 -6.06
CA ILE A 58 11.60 7.27 -6.76
C ILE A 58 10.63 8.44 -6.81
N GLU A 59 10.37 9.10 -5.68
CA GLU A 59 9.43 10.23 -5.62
C GLU A 59 9.89 11.39 -6.52
N ALA A 60 11.17 11.72 -6.49
CA ALA A 60 11.72 12.77 -7.36
C ALA A 60 11.63 12.39 -8.83
N GLY A 61 11.94 11.14 -9.19
CA GLY A 61 11.87 10.66 -10.56
C GLY A 61 10.45 10.64 -11.12
N LEU A 62 9.50 10.24 -10.31
CA LEU A 62 8.09 10.20 -10.71
C LEU A 62 7.52 11.62 -10.86
N GLU A 63 7.85 12.52 -9.94
CA GLU A 63 7.40 13.91 -10.03
C GLU A 63 7.99 14.60 -11.26
N ALA A 64 9.26 14.38 -11.54
CA ALA A 64 9.91 14.93 -12.74
C ALA A 64 9.28 14.41 -14.03
N ARG A 65 8.89 13.13 -14.04
CA ARG A 65 8.31 12.49 -15.23
C ARG A 65 6.86 12.86 -15.45
N PHE A 66 6.05 12.89 -14.41
CA PHE A 66 4.60 13.04 -14.52
C PHE A 66 4.08 14.44 -14.16
N GLY A 67 4.90 15.27 -13.52
CA GLY A 67 4.55 16.65 -13.20
C GLY A 67 3.70 16.84 -11.95
N PHE A 68 3.57 15.81 -11.11
CA PHE A 68 2.87 15.90 -9.83
C PHE A 68 3.53 14.99 -8.80
N PRO A 69 3.37 15.30 -7.49
CA PRO A 69 3.98 14.49 -6.45
C PRO A 69 3.28 13.13 -6.32
N VAL A 70 4.08 12.08 -6.11
CA VAL A 70 3.60 10.72 -5.91
C VAL A 70 4.21 10.19 -4.62
N GLY A 71 3.38 9.95 -3.60
CA GLY A 71 3.84 9.34 -2.37
C GLY A 71 4.22 7.88 -2.58
N THR A 72 5.33 7.45 -2.00
CA THR A 72 5.86 6.10 -2.20
C THR A 72 6.07 5.41 -0.86
N VAL A 73 5.38 4.29 -0.66
CA VAL A 73 5.61 3.40 0.47
C VAL A 73 6.34 2.17 -0.06
N LEU A 74 7.53 1.91 0.48
CA LEU A 74 8.39 0.81 0.04
C LEU A 74 8.39 -0.33 1.04
N ARG A 75 8.46 -1.54 0.52
CA ARG A 75 8.73 -2.75 1.30
C ARG A 75 9.69 -3.65 0.55
N PRO A 76 10.75 -4.17 1.21
CA PRO A 76 11.45 -5.33 0.65
C PRO A 76 10.47 -6.50 0.51
N LEU A 77 10.60 -7.27 -0.55
CA LEU A 77 9.66 -8.37 -0.79
C LEU A 77 9.66 -9.41 0.33
N ASP A 78 10.79 -9.59 1.02
CA ASP A 78 10.90 -10.46 2.17
C ASP A 78 9.96 -10.06 3.32
N GLU A 79 9.72 -8.76 3.50
CA GLU A 79 8.75 -8.29 4.50
C GLU A 79 7.31 -8.70 4.15
N LEU A 80 6.96 -8.71 2.86
CA LEU A 80 5.66 -9.20 2.43
C LEU A 80 5.53 -10.71 2.68
N THR A 81 6.58 -11.47 2.41
CA THR A 81 6.62 -12.90 2.69
C THR A 81 6.37 -13.17 4.17
N ALA A 82 7.06 -12.44 5.04
CA ALA A 82 6.86 -12.55 6.49
C ALA A 82 5.45 -12.13 6.93
N MET A 83 4.92 -11.09 6.30
CA MET A 83 3.57 -10.58 6.56
C MET A 83 2.51 -11.65 6.26
N VAL A 84 2.62 -12.33 5.12
CA VAL A 84 1.70 -13.41 4.73
C VAL A 84 1.87 -14.63 5.64
N ALA A 85 3.10 -14.98 5.98
CA ALA A 85 3.39 -16.11 6.86
C ALA A 85 2.82 -15.91 8.27
N ALA A 86 2.72 -14.67 8.74
CA ALA A 86 2.14 -14.34 10.04
C ALA A 86 0.62 -14.53 10.10
N ASP A 87 -0.04 -14.71 8.97
CA ASP A 87 -1.50 -14.94 8.85
C ASP A 87 -2.32 -13.92 9.67
N PRO A 88 -2.21 -12.60 9.36
CA PRO A 88 -2.78 -11.55 10.20
C PRO A 88 -4.31 -11.57 10.29
N PHE A 89 -4.96 -12.18 9.31
CA PHE A 89 -6.42 -12.30 9.28
C PHE A 89 -6.94 -13.62 9.86
N LYS A 90 -6.05 -14.53 10.26
CA LYS A 90 -6.41 -15.84 10.84
C LYS A 90 -7.43 -16.62 9.98
N ARG A 91 -7.26 -16.55 8.67
CA ARG A 91 -8.12 -17.20 7.66
C ARG A 91 -9.59 -16.77 7.73
N GLN A 92 -9.86 -15.56 8.19
CA GLN A 92 -11.21 -15.00 8.16
C GLN A 92 -11.55 -14.53 6.74
N GLU A 93 -11.59 -15.47 5.82
CA GLU A 93 -12.05 -15.23 4.46
C GLU A 93 -13.52 -15.59 4.36
N GLY A 94 -14.32 -14.73 3.75
CA GLY A 94 -15.73 -14.95 3.50
C GLY A 94 -16.23 -14.06 2.39
N GLU A 95 -17.34 -14.46 1.77
CA GLU A 95 -17.97 -13.69 0.69
C GLU A 95 -18.40 -12.29 1.15
N ASP A 96 -18.64 -12.13 2.44
CA ASP A 96 -19.14 -10.89 3.02
C ASP A 96 -18.05 -10.05 3.68
N ALA A 97 -16.78 -10.38 3.47
CA ALA A 97 -15.66 -9.68 4.05
C ALA A 97 -14.59 -9.34 3.01
N LYS A 98 -14.07 -8.12 3.07
CA LYS A 98 -12.93 -7.69 2.26
C LYS A 98 -11.74 -7.42 3.16
N LEU A 99 -10.62 -8.05 2.84
CA LEU A 99 -9.38 -7.93 3.59
C LEU A 99 -8.50 -6.84 2.98
N HIS A 100 -8.08 -5.89 3.80
CA HIS A 100 -7.23 -4.79 3.39
C HIS A 100 -6.10 -4.57 4.38
N VAL A 101 -5.00 -4.02 3.89
CA VAL A 101 -3.88 -3.60 4.72
C VAL A 101 -3.60 -2.12 4.49
N LEU A 102 -3.43 -1.39 5.59
CA LEU A 102 -2.91 -0.03 5.56
C LEU A 102 -1.40 -0.11 5.77
N LEU A 103 -0.67 0.43 4.81
CA LEU A 103 0.78 0.39 4.77
C LEU A 103 1.33 1.78 5.08
N PHE A 104 2.09 1.88 6.15
CA PHE A 104 2.71 3.14 6.60
C PHE A 104 4.15 3.21 6.14
N ASP A 105 4.57 4.39 5.72
CA ASP A 105 5.97 4.65 5.38
C ASP A 105 6.87 4.63 6.62
N ALA A 106 6.41 5.25 7.71
CA ALA A 106 7.11 5.30 8.98
C ALA A 106 6.36 4.48 10.04
N PRO A 107 7.01 4.16 11.18
CA PRO A 107 6.35 3.45 12.27
C PRO A 107 5.06 4.15 12.72
N ILE A 108 4.04 3.37 13.00
CA ILE A 108 2.76 3.87 13.49
C ILE A 108 2.98 4.50 14.87
N PRO A 109 2.47 5.72 15.12
CA PRO A 109 2.61 6.34 16.45
C PRO A 109 2.04 5.46 17.55
N SER A 110 2.76 5.30 18.64
CA SER A 110 2.33 4.48 19.78
C SER A 110 1.05 5.00 20.45
N THR A 111 0.76 6.28 20.27
CA THR A 111 -0.46 6.92 20.76
C THR A 111 -1.70 6.61 19.93
N LEU A 112 -1.49 6.06 18.73
CA LEU A 112 -2.59 5.66 17.87
C LEU A 112 -3.08 4.28 18.28
N ALA A 113 -4.32 4.20 18.74
CA ALA A 113 -4.98 2.94 19.07
C ALA A 113 -6.08 2.68 18.03
N PRO A 114 -5.76 2.02 16.92
CA PRO A 114 -6.76 1.76 15.88
C PRO A 114 -7.79 0.76 16.40
N THR A 115 -9.05 1.16 16.33
CA THR A 115 -10.17 0.31 16.75
C THR A 115 -11.15 0.17 15.61
N GLY A 116 -11.77 -1.00 15.50
CA GLY A 116 -12.83 -1.24 14.55
C GLY A 116 -14.11 -0.46 14.88
N LEU A 117 -15.03 -0.48 13.96
CA LEU A 117 -16.37 0.06 14.11
C LEU A 117 -17.36 -1.09 13.99
N PRO A 118 -18.13 -1.42 15.04
CA PRO A 118 -19.04 -2.57 14.99
C PRO A 118 -19.97 -2.55 13.79
N GLY A 119 -20.05 -3.67 13.09
CA GLY A 119 -20.87 -3.83 11.88
C GLY A 119 -20.26 -3.30 10.58
N ASP A 120 -19.20 -2.49 10.66
CA ASP A 120 -18.54 -1.90 9.49
C ASP A 120 -17.20 -2.56 9.19
N PHE A 121 -16.30 -2.52 10.16
CA PHE A 121 -14.97 -3.10 9.99
C PHE A 121 -14.36 -3.49 11.33
N ASP A 122 -13.42 -4.44 11.26
CA ASP A 122 -12.58 -4.84 12.38
C ASP A 122 -11.12 -4.58 12.07
N VAL A 123 -10.35 -4.33 13.12
CA VAL A 123 -8.89 -4.33 13.05
C VAL A 123 -8.43 -5.72 13.48
N ALA A 124 -7.93 -6.49 12.53
CA ALA A 124 -7.51 -7.87 12.77
C ALA A 124 -6.15 -7.95 13.46
N ALA A 125 -5.22 -7.08 13.08
CA ALA A 125 -3.87 -7.04 13.62
C ALA A 125 -3.23 -5.68 13.37
N VAL A 126 -2.24 -5.34 14.19
CA VAL A 126 -1.42 -4.13 14.05
C VAL A 126 0.03 -4.52 14.22
N THR A 127 0.87 -4.10 13.30
CA THR A 127 2.33 -4.23 13.39
C THR A 127 2.97 -2.84 13.51
N ALA A 128 4.30 -2.77 13.46
CA ALA A 128 4.99 -1.48 13.55
C ALA A 128 4.58 -0.51 12.43
N ARG A 129 4.28 -1.01 11.23
CA ARG A 129 3.98 -0.19 10.06
C ARG A 129 2.76 -0.63 9.25
N GLU A 130 1.96 -1.57 9.77
CA GLU A 130 0.76 -2.05 9.08
C GLU A 130 -0.44 -2.13 10.01
N ILE A 131 -1.61 -1.85 9.47
CA ILE A 131 -2.89 -2.13 10.11
C ILE A 131 -3.69 -3.03 9.17
N PHE A 132 -4.09 -4.19 9.66
CA PHE A 132 -4.86 -5.18 8.89
C PHE A 132 -6.33 -5.05 9.23
N CYS A 133 -7.15 -4.75 8.23
CA CYS A 133 -8.58 -4.46 8.41
C CYS A 133 -9.45 -5.44 7.66
N ILE A 134 -10.56 -5.80 8.29
CA ILE A 134 -11.61 -6.61 7.68
C ILE A 134 -12.83 -5.71 7.52
N PHE A 135 -13.26 -5.46 6.28
CA PHE A 135 -14.45 -4.69 5.98
C PHE A 135 -15.61 -5.63 5.71
N TYR A 136 -16.70 -5.44 6.45
CA TYR A 136 -17.89 -6.28 6.31
C TYR A 136 -18.89 -5.66 5.35
N ARG A 137 -19.60 -6.53 4.65
CA ARG A 137 -20.69 -6.12 3.78
C ARG A 137 -21.87 -5.63 4.64
N LYS A 138 -22.35 -4.43 4.33
CA LYS A 138 -23.51 -3.85 5.00
C LYS A 138 -24.80 -4.43 4.44
N PRO A 139 -25.93 -4.33 5.18
CA PRO A 139 -27.24 -4.81 4.69
C PRO A 139 -27.65 -4.27 3.34
N ASP A 140 -27.22 -3.06 2.97
CA ASP A 140 -27.47 -2.46 1.65
C ASP A 140 -26.56 -2.98 0.53
N GLY A 141 -25.67 -3.95 0.85
CA GLY A 141 -24.72 -4.51 -0.10
C GLY A 141 -23.43 -3.73 -0.27
N THR A 142 -23.28 -2.60 0.39
CA THR A 142 -22.06 -1.78 0.32
C THR A 142 -21.06 -2.17 1.38
N TYR A 143 -19.82 -1.71 1.20
CA TYR A 143 -18.76 -1.82 2.20
C TYR A 143 -18.42 -0.41 2.68
N THR A 144 -17.91 -0.30 3.89
CA THR A 144 -17.32 0.94 4.37
C THR A 144 -16.23 1.31 3.38
N GLY A 145 -16.47 2.38 2.65
CA GLY A 145 -15.56 2.81 1.60
C GLY A 145 -14.25 3.33 2.18
N ASN A 146 -13.55 4.12 1.40
CA ASN A 146 -12.27 4.76 1.70
C ASN A 146 -12.22 5.58 2.98
N SER A 147 -13.13 5.38 3.85
CA SER A 147 -13.02 5.95 5.14
C SER A 147 -11.78 5.34 5.79
N ASN A 148 -10.63 5.79 5.37
CA ASN A 148 -9.49 5.79 6.23
C ASN A 148 -9.89 6.53 7.48
N PHE A 149 -11.21 6.61 7.55
CA PHE A 149 -11.90 6.92 8.70
C PHE A 149 -11.27 8.15 9.25
N ASP A 150 -11.63 8.61 10.13
CA ASP A 150 -10.96 9.56 11.00
C ASP A 150 -9.51 9.18 11.36
N LEU A 151 -9.00 8.07 10.87
CA LEU A 151 -7.62 7.64 11.09
C LEU A 151 -6.62 8.64 10.53
N GLU A 152 -6.81 9.10 9.28
CA GLU A 152 -5.93 10.11 8.69
C GLU A 152 -5.93 11.41 9.50
N LYS A 153 -7.07 11.76 10.09
CA LYS A 153 -7.20 12.95 10.95
C LYS A 153 -6.45 12.79 12.27
N ARG A 154 -6.24 11.57 12.73
CA ARG A 154 -5.51 11.26 13.96
C ARG A 154 -4.01 11.15 13.76
N LEU A 155 -3.56 11.07 12.51
CA LEU A 155 -2.15 10.91 12.20
C LEU A 155 -1.42 12.26 12.22
N PRO A 156 -0.14 12.27 12.61
CA PRO A 156 0.67 13.46 12.49
C PRO A 156 0.68 13.97 11.06
N LYS A 157 0.70 15.28 10.88
CA LYS A 157 0.79 15.92 9.57
C LYS A 157 2.02 15.40 8.81
N GLY A 158 1.82 15.02 7.55
CA GLY A 158 2.89 14.48 6.72
C GLY A 158 3.06 12.97 6.80
N THR A 159 2.23 12.27 7.58
CA THR A 159 2.26 10.81 7.60
C THR A 159 1.78 10.25 6.27
N LEU A 160 2.61 9.40 5.67
CA LEU A 160 2.27 8.73 4.43
C LEU A 160 1.74 7.34 4.73
N VAL A 161 0.51 7.08 4.31
CA VAL A 161 -0.16 5.79 4.42
C VAL A 161 -0.92 5.49 3.14
N THR A 162 -0.96 4.23 2.74
CA THR A 162 -1.75 3.79 1.59
C THR A 162 -2.44 2.47 1.91
N MET A 163 -3.62 2.28 1.37
CA MET A 163 -4.40 1.05 1.58
C MET A 163 -4.35 0.17 0.33
N ARG A 164 -4.19 -1.13 0.55
CA ARG A 164 -4.22 -2.12 -0.53
C ARG A 164 -5.11 -3.30 -0.13
N ASN A 165 -5.76 -3.87 -1.14
CA ASN A 165 -6.46 -5.13 -1.00
C ASN A 165 -5.44 -6.24 -0.69
N TRP A 166 -5.80 -7.17 0.20
CA TRP A 166 -4.92 -8.28 0.55
C TRP A 166 -4.48 -9.12 -0.66
N ASN A 167 -5.36 -9.26 -1.64
CA ASN A 167 -5.01 -9.94 -2.89
C ASN A 167 -3.84 -9.29 -3.63
N THR A 168 -3.66 -7.99 -3.50
CA THR A 168 -2.51 -7.30 -4.08
C THR A 168 -1.20 -7.80 -3.46
N ILE A 169 -1.20 -8.00 -2.15
CA ILE A 169 -0.04 -8.54 -1.43
C ILE A 169 0.25 -9.97 -1.88
N LEU A 170 -0.77 -10.80 -1.98
CA LEU A 170 -0.63 -12.19 -2.43
C LEU A 170 -0.11 -12.28 -3.86
N LYS A 171 -0.62 -11.43 -4.75
CA LYS A 171 -0.17 -11.38 -6.14
C LYS A 171 1.28 -10.90 -6.29
N ALA A 172 1.72 -10.02 -5.40
CA ALA A 172 3.12 -9.58 -5.41
C ALA A 172 4.10 -10.72 -5.14
N LEU A 173 3.66 -11.74 -4.43
CA LEU A 173 4.46 -12.91 -4.07
C LEU A 173 4.26 -14.11 -5.01
N ALA A 174 3.31 -14.03 -5.92
CA ALA A 174 3.02 -15.12 -6.85
C ALA A 174 4.04 -15.27 -7.97
#